data_4cdcc207b7f52e39fa5e3e43c0d12eca
#
_entry.id   4cdcc207b7f52e39fa5e3e43c0d12eca
#
_cell.length_a   1.000
_cell.length_b   1.000
_cell.length_c   1.000
_cell.angle_alpha   90.00
_cell.angle_beta   90.00
_cell.angle_gamma   90.00
#
_symmetry.space_group_name_H-M   'P 1'
#
loop_
_entity.id
_entity.type
_entity.pdbx_description
1 polymer ?
#
loop_
_entity_poly.entity_id
_entity_poly.type
_entity_poly.pdbx_seq_one_letter_code
_entity_poly.pdbx_strand_id
1 'polypeptide(L)'
;MNIENNVKLRLQFLSRVVQRECNHLNKTTERLFIVPFSLERAKTINNNDDLSECVEAFVSRFARLQDTLGDKLIPQLLKALGERSLTVMDNLDTAERLGWIASADEWLAIRQLRNQMVHDYIEDMEILSSAIQTAHVFVSTLIDVSKKLQDELQKRGWVSNE
;
A
#
# COMPACT_ATOMS: atom_id res chain seq x y z
N MET A 1 -11.55 23.00 -10.85
CA MET A 1 -12.71 22.44 -10.16
C MET A 1 -12.63 22.77 -8.67
N ASN A 2 -13.66 23.42 -8.16
CA ASN A 2 -13.76 23.69 -6.73
C ASN A 2 -14.37 22.49 -6.01
N ILE A 3 -13.66 22.00 -4.99
CA ILE A 3 -14.15 20.95 -4.11
C ILE A 3 -14.48 21.55 -2.74
N GLU A 4 -15.34 20.84 -2.01
CA GLU A 4 -15.65 21.25 -0.64
C GLU A 4 -14.37 21.30 0.21
N ASN A 5 -14.29 22.28 1.10
CA ASN A 5 -13.09 22.49 1.91
C ASN A 5 -12.75 21.29 2.80
N ASN A 6 -13.77 20.63 3.37
CA ASN A 6 -13.56 19.44 4.20
C ASN A 6 -12.99 18.26 3.39
N VAL A 7 -13.40 18.10 2.12
CA VAL A 7 -12.83 17.08 1.22
C VAL A 7 -11.38 17.38 0.92
N LYS A 8 -11.07 18.64 0.63
CA LYS A 8 -9.68 19.09 0.39
C LYS A 8 -8.79 18.84 1.60
N LEU A 9 -9.25 19.18 2.80
CA LEU A 9 -8.51 18.95 4.04
C LEU A 9 -8.26 17.46 4.26
N ARG A 10 -9.24 16.61 3.97
CA ARG A 10 -9.10 15.16 4.07
C ARG A 10 -8.06 14.62 3.08
N LEU A 11 -8.09 15.09 1.84
CA LEU A 11 -7.09 14.71 0.84
C LEU A 11 -5.68 15.14 1.25
N GLN A 12 -5.54 16.34 1.79
CA GLN A 12 -4.25 16.85 2.29
C GLN A 12 -3.72 15.99 3.43
N PHE A 13 -4.59 15.62 4.36
CA PHE A 13 -4.23 14.72 5.46
C PHE A 13 -3.77 13.35 4.93
N LEU A 14 -4.55 12.73 4.03
CA LEU A 14 -4.20 11.44 3.45
C LEU A 14 -2.90 11.50 2.67
N SER A 15 -2.64 12.59 1.96
CA SER A 15 -1.38 12.81 1.26
C SER A 15 -0.18 12.75 2.22
N ARG A 16 -0.28 13.41 3.36
CA ARG A 16 0.79 13.38 4.37
C ARG A 16 0.97 11.98 4.97
N VAL A 17 -0.13 11.28 5.24
CA VAL A 17 -0.10 9.91 5.76
C VAL A 17 0.60 8.98 4.76
N VAL A 18 0.21 9.04 3.49
CA VAL A 18 0.82 8.23 2.42
C VAL A 18 2.32 8.46 2.33
N GLN A 19 2.76 9.72 2.34
CA GLN A 19 4.19 10.05 2.31
C GLN A 19 4.96 9.38 3.45
N ARG A 20 4.43 9.47 4.65
CA ARG A 20 5.04 8.88 5.85
C ARG A 20 5.06 7.35 5.75
N GLU A 21 3.95 6.76 5.32
CA GLU A 21 3.85 5.30 5.19
C GLU A 21 4.79 4.75 4.11
N CYS A 22 4.95 5.46 2.99
CA CYS A 22 5.94 5.11 1.96
C CYS A 22 7.36 5.12 2.51
N ASN A 23 7.73 6.16 3.26
CA ASN A 23 9.06 6.26 3.85
C ASN A 23 9.33 5.13 4.84
N HIS A 24 8.36 4.82 5.70
CA HIS A 24 8.48 3.75 6.69
C HIS A 24 8.59 2.38 6.02
N LEU A 25 7.77 2.12 5.00
CA LEU A 25 7.82 0.85 4.26
C LEU A 25 9.16 0.69 3.54
N ASN A 26 9.65 1.74 2.88
CA ASN A 26 10.94 1.68 2.19
C ASN A 26 12.09 1.36 3.14
N LYS A 27 12.12 1.99 4.31
CA LYS A 27 13.17 1.73 5.32
C LYS A 27 13.15 0.29 5.82
N THR A 28 11.96 -0.23 6.10
CA THR A 28 11.82 -1.62 6.53
C THR A 28 12.17 -2.59 5.41
N THR A 29 11.76 -2.29 4.18
CA THR A 29 12.07 -3.12 3.00
C THR A 29 13.58 -3.21 2.78
N GLU A 30 14.30 -2.11 2.87
CA GLU A 30 15.75 -2.08 2.74
C GLU A 30 16.43 -2.97 3.79
N ARG A 31 15.96 -2.90 5.04
CA ARG A 31 16.52 -3.70 6.13
C ARG A 31 16.20 -5.18 6.00
N LEU A 32 14.95 -5.51 5.69
CA LEU A 32 14.51 -6.91 5.63
C LEU A 32 15.16 -7.65 4.46
N PHE A 33 15.33 -6.98 3.33
CA PHE A 33 15.80 -7.59 2.08
C PHE A 33 17.27 -7.28 1.76
N ILE A 34 18.06 -6.87 2.74
CA ILE A 34 19.52 -6.83 2.62
C ILE A 34 20.04 -8.20 2.20
N VAL A 35 19.46 -9.26 2.76
CA VAL A 35 19.65 -10.66 2.37
C VAL A 35 18.31 -11.18 1.87
N PRO A 36 18.26 -11.97 0.80
CA PRO A 36 17.01 -12.53 0.30
C PRO A 36 16.24 -13.26 1.41
N PHE A 37 14.91 -13.09 1.42
CA PHE A 37 14.04 -13.74 2.40
C PHE A 37 13.74 -15.17 1.94
N SER A 38 14.62 -16.10 2.27
CA SER A 38 14.50 -17.51 1.91
C SER A 38 13.66 -18.29 2.94
N LEU A 39 13.27 -19.51 2.57
CA LEU A 39 12.62 -20.43 3.50
C LEU A 39 13.53 -20.71 4.72
N GLU A 40 14.84 -20.87 4.50
CA GLU A 40 15.80 -21.08 5.58
C GLU A 40 15.83 -19.92 6.56
N ARG A 41 15.84 -18.71 6.04
CA ARG A 41 15.78 -17.49 6.86
C ARG A 41 14.45 -17.39 7.60
N ALA A 42 13.33 -17.73 6.96
CA ALA A 42 12.02 -17.76 7.60
C ALA A 42 11.98 -18.72 8.79
N LYS A 43 12.62 -19.88 8.67
CA LYS A 43 12.67 -20.88 9.74
C LYS A 43 13.41 -20.39 11.00
N THR A 44 14.25 -19.38 10.90
CA THR A 44 15.00 -18.83 12.04
C THR A 44 14.20 -17.76 12.81
N ILE A 45 13.02 -17.41 12.35
CA ILE A 45 12.26 -16.26 12.86
C ILE A 45 11.96 -16.35 14.36
N ASN A 46 11.65 -17.54 14.86
CA ASN A 46 11.32 -17.75 16.27
C ASN A 46 12.54 -17.66 17.20
N ASN A 47 13.75 -17.76 16.64
CA ASN A 47 15.00 -17.70 17.38
C ASN A 47 15.80 -16.42 17.09
N ASN A 48 15.22 -15.47 16.35
CA ASN A 48 15.86 -14.22 15.95
C ASN A 48 14.87 -13.07 16.14
N ASP A 49 14.95 -12.40 17.26
CA ASP A 49 14.03 -11.32 17.63
C ASP A 49 14.11 -10.14 16.66
N ASP A 50 15.30 -9.77 16.21
CA ASP A 50 15.48 -8.69 15.25
C ASP A 50 14.76 -9.00 13.93
N LEU A 51 14.92 -10.22 13.44
CA LEU A 51 14.23 -10.66 12.21
C LEU A 51 12.72 -10.71 12.42
N SER A 52 12.25 -11.25 13.52
CA SER A 52 10.84 -11.32 13.88
C SER A 52 10.20 -9.94 13.90
N GLU A 53 10.81 -8.98 14.58
CA GLU A 53 10.34 -7.61 14.67
C GLU A 53 10.35 -6.93 13.29
N CYS A 54 11.38 -7.16 12.50
CA CYS A 54 11.49 -6.59 11.15
C CYS A 54 10.39 -7.14 10.21
N VAL A 55 10.10 -8.43 10.28
CA VAL A 55 9.02 -9.05 9.50
C VAL A 55 7.66 -8.48 9.92
N GLU A 56 7.41 -8.37 11.22
CA GLU A 56 6.17 -7.78 11.73
C GLU A 56 6.01 -6.33 11.27
N ALA A 57 7.08 -5.55 11.32
CA ALA A 57 7.07 -4.18 10.83
C ALA A 57 6.79 -4.13 9.33
N PHE A 58 7.41 -4.99 8.54
CA PHE A 58 7.19 -5.06 7.10
C PHE A 58 5.72 -5.37 6.78
N VAL A 59 5.17 -6.42 7.38
CA VAL A 59 3.78 -6.83 7.17
C VAL A 59 2.82 -5.69 7.54
N SER A 60 3.01 -5.09 8.71
CA SER A 60 2.18 -3.99 9.20
C SER A 60 2.26 -2.77 8.28
N ARG A 61 3.46 -2.38 7.86
CA ARG A 61 3.67 -1.19 7.02
C ARG A 61 3.18 -1.39 5.59
N PHE A 62 3.35 -2.59 5.04
CA PHE A 62 2.77 -2.97 3.75
C PHE A 62 1.24 -2.88 3.80
N ALA A 63 0.64 -3.48 4.82
CA ALA A 63 -0.81 -3.48 5.00
C ALA A 63 -1.38 -2.06 5.15
N ARG A 64 -0.75 -1.22 5.95
CA ARG A 64 -1.20 0.16 6.16
C ARG A 64 -1.18 0.98 4.88
N LEU A 65 -0.11 0.88 4.12
CA LEU A 65 -0.01 1.63 2.86
C LEU A 65 -1.06 1.15 1.86
N GLN A 66 -1.24 -0.16 1.71
CA GLN A 66 -2.28 -0.71 0.86
C GLN A 66 -3.67 -0.21 1.29
N ASP A 67 -3.96 -0.26 2.58
CA ASP A 67 -5.25 0.18 3.13
C ASP A 67 -5.47 1.68 2.91
N THR A 68 -4.46 2.50 3.16
CA THR A 68 -4.57 3.95 2.97
C THR A 68 -4.80 4.30 1.50
N LEU A 69 -4.06 3.67 0.59
CA LEU A 69 -4.22 3.93 -0.85
C LEU A 69 -5.56 3.41 -1.38
N GLY A 70 -5.84 2.13 -1.14
CA GLY A 70 -6.97 1.46 -1.76
C GLY A 70 -8.31 1.74 -1.10
N ASP A 71 -8.32 1.85 0.22
CA ASP A 71 -9.57 1.96 0.98
C ASP A 71 -9.89 3.39 1.41
N LYS A 72 -8.93 4.31 1.35
CA LYS A 72 -9.12 5.70 1.82
C LYS A 72 -8.83 6.73 0.73
N LEU A 73 -7.61 6.77 0.18
CA LEU A 73 -7.22 7.84 -0.74
C LEU A 73 -7.93 7.71 -2.10
N ILE A 74 -7.92 6.54 -2.72
CA ILE A 74 -8.61 6.32 -4.00
C ILE A 74 -10.10 6.65 -3.90
N PRO A 75 -10.86 6.11 -2.93
CA PRO A 75 -12.27 6.48 -2.78
C PRO A 75 -12.50 7.97 -2.54
N GLN A 76 -11.66 8.60 -1.73
CA GLN A 76 -11.79 10.03 -1.43
C GLN A 76 -11.51 10.89 -2.66
N LEU A 77 -10.51 10.53 -3.45
CA LEU A 77 -10.17 11.23 -4.70
C LEU A 77 -11.27 11.07 -5.73
N LEU A 78 -11.83 9.88 -5.88
CA LEU A 78 -12.97 9.62 -6.77
C LEU A 78 -14.17 10.47 -6.37
N LYS A 79 -14.45 10.56 -5.08
CA LYS A 79 -15.53 11.41 -4.55
C LYS A 79 -15.29 12.87 -4.91
N ALA A 80 -14.06 13.35 -4.75
CA ALA A 80 -13.69 14.74 -5.09
C ALA A 80 -13.89 15.05 -6.58
N LEU A 81 -13.74 14.04 -7.44
CA LEU A 81 -13.94 14.16 -8.89
C LEU A 81 -15.40 13.99 -9.32
N GLY A 82 -16.30 13.72 -8.38
CA GLY A 82 -17.71 13.47 -8.69
C GLY A 82 -17.98 12.10 -9.29
N GLU A 83 -17.03 11.17 -9.16
CA GLU A 83 -17.20 9.80 -9.66
C GLU A 83 -18.09 8.99 -8.71
N ARG A 84 -18.90 8.10 -9.28
CA ARG A 84 -19.71 7.20 -8.49
C ARG A 84 -18.86 6.11 -7.87
N SER A 85 -19.00 5.95 -6.56
CA SER A 85 -18.31 4.91 -5.80
C SER A 85 -19.37 3.99 -5.19
N LEU A 86 -19.56 2.81 -5.78
CA LEU A 86 -20.55 1.84 -5.32
C LEU A 86 -19.89 0.68 -4.57
N THR A 87 -18.82 0.11 -5.12
CA THR A 87 -18.10 -1.03 -4.55
C THR A 87 -16.59 -0.82 -4.65
N VAL A 88 -15.83 -1.62 -3.92
CA VAL A 88 -14.36 -1.64 -4.04
C VAL A 88 -13.95 -1.93 -5.49
N MET A 89 -14.59 -2.90 -6.13
CA MET A 89 -14.29 -3.24 -7.52
C MET A 89 -14.56 -2.07 -8.48
N ASP A 90 -15.69 -1.39 -8.32
CA ASP A 90 -16.01 -0.21 -9.14
C ASP A 90 -14.95 0.87 -9.01
N ASN A 91 -14.47 1.10 -7.78
CA ASN A 91 -13.41 2.07 -7.50
C ASN A 91 -12.09 1.68 -8.16
N LEU A 92 -11.71 0.41 -8.08
CA LEU A 92 -10.49 -0.08 -8.72
C LEU A 92 -10.57 -0.04 -10.23
N ASP A 93 -11.69 -0.40 -10.81
CA ASP A 93 -11.92 -0.31 -12.26
C ASP A 93 -11.82 1.15 -12.75
N THR A 94 -12.39 2.06 -12.00
CA THR A 94 -12.31 3.50 -12.31
C THR A 94 -10.88 4.01 -12.17
N ALA A 95 -10.18 3.61 -11.11
CA ALA A 95 -8.77 3.98 -10.89
C ALA A 95 -7.87 3.46 -12.02
N GLU A 96 -8.13 2.25 -12.52
CA GLU A 96 -7.42 1.70 -13.68
C GLU A 96 -7.71 2.53 -14.93
N ARG A 97 -8.97 2.83 -15.19
CA ARG A 97 -9.38 3.65 -16.34
C ARG A 97 -8.75 5.04 -16.31
N LEU A 98 -8.62 5.63 -15.13
CA LEU A 98 -7.98 6.95 -14.95
C LEU A 98 -6.45 6.88 -14.96
N GLY A 99 -5.87 5.71 -15.01
CA GLY A 99 -4.42 5.53 -15.07
C GLY A 99 -3.72 5.63 -13.73
N TRP A 100 -4.45 5.61 -12.61
CA TRP A 100 -3.85 5.67 -11.27
C TRP A 100 -3.23 4.34 -10.85
N ILE A 101 -3.84 3.24 -11.27
CA ILE A 101 -3.29 1.89 -11.09
C ILE A 101 -3.18 1.22 -12.46
N ALA A 102 -2.23 0.31 -12.61
CA ALA A 102 -2.00 -0.39 -13.87
C ALA A 102 -3.08 -1.44 -14.13
N SER A 103 -3.58 -2.09 -13.07
CA SER A 103 -4.52 -3.20 -13.17
C SER A 103 -5.33 -3.34 -11.88
N ALA A 104 -6.65 -3.37 -12.01
CA ALA A 104 -7.55 -3.66 -10.90
C ALA A 104 -7.32 -5.08 -10.36
N ASP A 105 -7.09 -6.05 -11.25
CA ASP A 105 -6.81 -7.44 -10.86
C ASP A 105 -5.50 -7.54 -10.06
N GLU A 106 -4.46 -6.83 -10.46
CA GLU A 106 -3.21 -6.77 -9.70
C GLU A 106 -3.44 -6.18 -8.31
N TRP A 107 -4.19 -5.09 -8.22
CA TRP A 107 -4.50 -4.48 -6.92
C TRP A 107 -5.28 -5.44 -6.00
N LEU A 108 -6.21 -6.21 -6.55
CA LEU A 108 -6.92 -7.24 -5.79
C LEU A 108 -5.97 -8.32 -5.30
N ALA A 109 -4.99 -8.73 -6.11
CA ALA A 109 -3.96 -9.68 -5.69
C ALA A 109 -3.14 -9.13 -4.52
N ILE A 110 -2.77 -7.85 -4.56
CA ILE A 110 -2.08 -7.17 -3.45
C ILE A 110 -2.95 -7.16 -2.19
N ARG A 111 -4.23 -6.86 -2.34
CA ARG A 111 -5.19 -6.85 -1.24
C ARG A 111 -5.36 -8.23 -0.60
N GLN A 112 -5.45 -9.28 -1.40
CA GLN A 112 -5.52 -10.66 -0.92
C GLN A 112 -4.23 -11.06 -0.18
N LEU A 113 -3.09 -10.68 -0.72
CA LEU A 113 -1.79 -10.91 -0.09
C LEU A 113 -1.69 -10.20 1.26
N ARG A 114 -2.15 -8.96 1.32
CA ARG A 114 -2.24 -8.19 2.57
C ARG A 114 -3.07 -8.97 3.61
N ASN A 115 -4.24 -9.45 3.22
CA ASN A 115 -5.12 -10.21 4.12
C ASN A 115 -4.46 -11.52 4.58
N GLN A 116 -3.80 -12.22 3.67
CA GLN A 116 -3.06 -13.45 3.99
C GLN A 116 -1.96 -13.18 5.02
N MET A 117 -1.14 -12.15 4.80
CA MET A 117 -0.04 -11.84 5.72
C MET A 117 -0.51 -11.41 7.10
N VAL A 118 -1.64 -10.71 7.19
CA VAL A 118 -2.18 -10.22 8.47
C VAL A 118 -2.95 -11.29 9.24
N HIS A 119 -3.71 -12.14 8.55
CA HIS A 119 -4.66 -13.06 9.19
C HIS A 119 -4.19 -14.51 9.23
N ASP A 120 -3.50 -14.98 8.19
CA ASP A 120 -3.08 -16.39 8.07
C ASP A 120 -1.62 -16.59 8.48
N TYR A 121 -1.08 -15.59 9.10
CA TYR A 121 0.31 -15.48 9.43
C TYR A 121 0.75 -16.61 10.39
N ILE A 122 1.84 -17.30 10.07
CA ILE A 122 2.86 -17.68 11.05
C ILE A 122 3.14 -19.16 11.21
N GLU A 123 2.18 -20.06 11.08
CA GLU A 123 2.47 -21.47 11.38
C GLU A 123 3.26 -22.16 10.26
N ASP A 124 2.94 -21.83 8.99
CA ASP A 124 3.61 -22.44 7.83
C ASP A 124 4.68 -21.48 7.28
N MET A 125 5.95 -21.84 7.49
CA MET A 125 7.09 -21.02 7.05
C MET A 125 7.25 -20.96 5.53
N GLU A 126 6.78 -21.95 4.80
CA GLU A 126 6.77 -21.93 3.34
C GLU A 126 5.78 -20.87 2.84
N ILE A 127 4.58 -20.84 3.41
CA ILE A 127 3.55 -19.85 3.09
C ILE A 127 4.05 -18.46 3.44
N LEU A 128 4.62 -18.28 4.63
CA LEU A 128 5.17 -17.00 5.06
C LEU A 128 6.29 -16.52 4.13
N SER A 129 7.24 -17.37 3.82
CA SER A 129 8.36 -17.05 2.94
C SER A 129 7.86 -16.63 1.55
N SER A 130 6.93 -17.38 0.98
CA SER A 130 6.33 -17.08 -0.31
C SER A 130 5.58 -15.74 -0.29
N ALA A 131 4.77 -15.51 0.74
CA ALA A 131 4.00 -14.27 0.88
C ALA A 131 4.92 -13.05 1.02
N ILE A 132 5.95 -13.13 1.85
CA ILE A 132 6.92 -12.05 2.04
C ILE A 132 7.69 -11.74 0.74
N GLN A 133 8.12 -12.76 0.01
CA GLN A 133 8.80 -12.58 -1.27
C GLN A 133 7.88 -11.93 -2.31
N THR A 134 6.63 -12.35 -2.38
CA THR A 134 5.63 -11.77 -3.27
C THR A 134 5.34 -10.31 -2.89
N ALA A 135 5.18 -10.04 -1.61
CA ALA A 135 4.98 -8.67 -1.11
C ALA A 135 6.16 -7.77 -1.45
N HIS A 136 7.38 -8.27 -1.38
CA HIS A 136 8.58 -7.51 -1.77
C HIS A 136 8.47 -7.02 -3.21
N VAL A 137 8.03 -7.88 -4.13
CA VAL A 137 7.83 -7.49 -5.53
C VAL A 137 6.78 -6.38 -5.65
N PHE A 138 5.71 -6.43 -4.86
CA PHE A 138 4.64 -5.45 -4.92
C PHE A 138 4.92 -4.13 -4.20
N VAL A 139 6.00 -4.03 -3.41
CA VAL A 139 6.36 -2.76 -2.75
C VAL A 139 6.51 -1.64 -3.79
N SER A 140 7.22 -1.90 -4.90
CA SER A 140 7.39 -0.90 -5.97
C SER A 140 6.06 -0.47 -6.58
N THR A 141 5.11 -1.38 -6.74
CA THR A 141 3.76 -1.06 -7.23
C THR A 141 3.05 -0.10 -6.28
N LEU A 142 3.07 -0.37 -4.97
CA LEU A 142 2.47 0.51 -3.97
C LEU A 142 3.11 1.91 -3.99
N ILE A 143 4.43 1.98 -4.06
CA ILE A 143 5.16 3.25 -4.13
C ILE A 143 4.82 4.02 -5.41
N ASP A 144 4.78 3.35 -6.56
CA ASP A 144 4.44 3.97 -7.84
C ASP A 144 3.01 4.51 -7.86
N VAL A 145 2.06 3.76 -7.33
CA VAL A 145 0.66 4.22 -7.19
C VAL A 145 0.60 5.44 -6.28
N SER A 146 1.33 5.42 -5.17
CA SER A 146 1.42 6.57 -4.26
C SER A 146 1.89 7.82 -4.99
N LYS A 147 2.92 7.72 -5.81
CA LYS A 147 3.45 8.85 -6.61
C LYS A 147 2.42 9.36 -7.61
N LYS A 148 1.75 8.46 -8.33
CA LYS A 148 0.71 8.84 -9.30
C LYS A 148 -0.44 9.60 -8.64
N LEU A 149 -0.89 9.15 -7.48
CA LEU A 149 -1.96 9.82 -6.75
C LEU A 149 -1.51 11.18 -6.19
N GLN A 150 -0.27 11.27 -5.69
CA GLN A 150 0.29 12.54 -5.24
C GLN A 150 0.40 13.54 -6.41
N ASP A 151 0.87 13.09 -7.56
CA ASP A 151 0.96 13.92 -8.77
C ASP A 151 -0.41 14.44 -9.19
N GLU A 152 -1.44 13.59 -9.14
CA GLU A 152 -2.82 13.98 -9.45
C GLU A 152 -3.32 15.08 -8.51
N LEU A 153 -3.06 14.94 -7.21
CA LEU A 153 -3.44 15.94 -6.20
C LEU A 153 -2.72 17.27 -6.44
N GLN A 154 -1.43 17.23 -6.79
CA GLN A 154 -0.63 18.43 -7.08
C GLN A 154 -1.11 19.13 -8.34
N LYS A 155 -1.36 18.39 -9.41
CA LYS A 155 -1.89 18.94 -10.67
C LYS A 155 -3.19 19.68 -10.48
N ARG A 156 -4.04 19.24 -9.58
CA ARG A 156 -5.32 19.85 -9.28
C ARG A 156 -5.21 21.02 -8.30
N GLY A 157 -4.01 21.27 -7.77
CA GLY A 157 -3.79 22.33 -6.80
C GLY A 157 -4.40 22.06 -5.43
N TRP A 158 -4.72 20.79 -5.14
CA TRP A 158 -5.31 20.39 -3.87
C TRP A 158 -4.27 20.12 -2.79
N VAL A 159 -3.03 19.90 -3.18
CA VAL A 159 -1.88 19.65 -2.31
C VAL A 159 -0.68 20.46 -2.84
N SER A 160 0.15 21.01 -1.94
CA SER A 160 1.34 21.76 -2.33
C SER A 160 2.51 20.84 -2.72
N ASN A 161 3.46 21.40 -3.48
CA ASN A 161 4.66 20.73 -3.97
C ASN A 161 5.80 20.74 -2.93
N GLU A 162 5.54 20.41 -1.69
CA GLU A 162 6.60 20.31 -0.69
C GLU A 162 7.19 18.90 -0.63
#